data_a933a500ef9191ebc4eef17daf6af344
#
_entry.id   a933a500ef9191ebc4eef17daf6af344
#
_cell.length_a   1.000
_cell.length_b   1.000
_cell.length_c   1.000
_cell.angle_alpha   90.00
_cell.angle_beta   90.00
_cell.angle_gamma   90.00
#
_symmetry.space_group_name_H-M   'P 1'
#
loop_
_entity.id
_entity.type
_entity.pdbx_description
1 polymer ?
#
loop_
_entity_poly.entity_id
_entity_poly.type
_entity_poly.pdbx_seq_one_letter_code
_entity_poly.pdbx_strand_id
1 'polypeptide(L)'
;RQIGRSLAISPSVVSRYANRAAQLGIKQWPLPTGWDDTKLKHAFLQTQVKMKKHSLPDWATVHRELRNKCVTLQLLWEEYCERNPGGFYSYNHYCRMYREWLKTTSPSMRQVHKAGEKLFVDYCGPTVGVTDPETGEIRTAQVIVAVLGASSYTWAEATWSQQLEDWVMSHVRCFQWLGGVPELVVPDNLKSATSRACKYDPDVNPTYQQMLEHYNVAVLPARPRKPKDKAKAEVGVQVVERWIMARIRHEIFYSLASLNQRIRELLERLNNKIMQKLGYSRAELFIQLDKPALKPLPEASYSYTLVKKVRVHADYHVEIDKHYYSVPCSLLGQQLEAWISGELVRLFNQGQEVA
;
A
#
# COMPACT_ATOMS: atom_id res chain seq x y z
N ARG A 1 5.57 45.52 -28.21
CA ARG A 1 4.82 45.63 -26.94
C ARG A 1 3.41 46.22 -27.15
N GLN A 2 3.24 47.25 -27.96
CA GLN A 2 1.94 47.88 -28.24
C GLN A 2 0.94 46.88 -28.88
N ILE A 3 1.37 46.11 -29.93
CA ILE A 3 0.54 45.10 -30.59
C ILE A 3 0.07 44.01 -29.59
N GLY A 4 0.94 43.57 -28.68
CA GLY A 4 0.56 42.59 -27.67
C GLY A 4 -0.51 43.09 -26.71
N ARG A 5 -0.45 44.39 -26.35
CA ARG A 5 -1.47 45.01 -25.47
C ARG A 5 -2.81 45.17 -26.17
N SER A 6 -2.81 45.62 -27.46
CA SER A 6 -4.04 45.83 -28.20
C SER A 6 -4.78 44.53 -28.56
N LEU A 7 -4.07 43.43 -28.74
CA LEU A 7 -4.64 42.12 -29.08
C LEU A 7 -4.73 41.15 -27.88
N ALA A 8 -4.39 41.58 -26.69
CA ALA A 8 -4.36 40.74 -25.47
C ALA A 8 -3.54 39.45 -25.61
N ILE A 9 -2.41 39.50 -26.37
CA ILE A 9 -1.51 38.37 -26.58
C ILE A 9 -0.10 38.65 -26.05
N SER A 10 0.62 37.59 -25.66
CA SER A 10 1.95 37.77 -25.08
C SER A 10 2.98 38.34 -26.06
N PRO A 11 3.93 39.18 -25.65
CA PRO A 11 4.98 39.73 -26.50
C PRO A 11 5.79 38.68 -27.26
N SER A 12 5.99 37.50 -26.65
CA SER A 12 6.70 36.37 -27.26
C SER A 12 5.93 35.78 -28.46
N VAL A 13 4.61 35.74 -28.37
CA VAL A 13 3.73 35.30 -29.46
C VAL A 13 3.81 36.30 -30.61
N VAL A 14 3.71 37.59 -30.30
CA VAL A 14 3.84 38.66 -31.32
C VAL A 14 5.20 38.57 -32.05
N SER A 15 6.30 38.43 -31.28
CA SER A 15 7.64 38.31 -31.85
C SER A 15 7.78 37.09 -32.75
N ARG A 16 7.22 35.94 -32.35
CA ARG A 16 7.23 34.71 -33.15
C ARG A 16 6.50 34.87 -34.47
N TYR A 17 5.32 35.49 -34.47
CA TYR A 17 4.56 35.73 -35.69
C TYR A 17 5.23 36.80 -36.58
N ALA A 18 5.79 37.86 -36.01
CA ALA A 18 6.53 38.88 -36.75
C ALA A 18 7.76 38.30 -37.45
N ASN A 19 8.56 37.49 -36.72
CA ASN A 19 9.71 36.81 -37.32
C ASN A 19 9.30 35.85 -38.46
N ARG A 20 8.19 35.15 -38.28
CA ARG A 20 7.66 34.24 -39.31
C ARG A 20 7.19 34.99 -40.53
N ALA A 21 6.50 36.13 -40.35
CA ALA A 21 6.09 37.03 -41.46
C ALA A 21 7.29 37.52 -42.25
N ALA A 22 8.36 37.95 -41.54
CA ALA A 22 9.60 38.39 -42.18
C ALA A 22 10.27 37.27 -43.00
N GLN A 23 10.28 36.02 -42.49
CA GLN A 23 10.80 34.85 -43.21
C GLN A 23 9.99 34.51 -44.47
N LEU A 24 8.68 34.78 -44.47
CA LEU A 24 7.77 34.58 -45.58
C LEU A 24 7.78 35.77 -46.59
N GLY A 25 8.62 36.78 -46.35
CA GLY A 25 8.72 37.95 -47.19
C GLY A 25 7.56 38.94 -47.04
N ILE A 26 6.71 38.78 -46.04
CA ILE A 26 5.56 39.68 -45.79
C ILE A 26 6.08 40.88 -44.99
N LYS A 27 6.32 42.02 -45.70
CA LYS A 27 6.91 43.22 -45.09
C LYS A 27 5.96 44.42 -45.02
N GLN A 28 4.79 44.35 -45.64
CA GLN A 28 3.85 45.49 -45.75
C GLN A 28 2.39 45.04 -45.72
N TRP A 29 1.53 45.97 -45.35
CA TRP A 29 0.08 45.85 -45.39
C TRP A 29 -0.49 46.93 -46.33
N PRO A 30 -1.52 46.65 -47.21
CA PRO A 30 -2.20 45.36 -47.32
C PRO A 30 -1.33 44.27 -47.96
N LEU A 31 -1.76 43.00 -47.70
CA LEU A 31 -1.03 41.81 -48.20
C LEU A 31 -0.95 41.83 -49.75
N PRO A 32 0.16 41.35 -50.35
CA PRO A 32 0.26 41.20 -51.79
C PRO A 32 -0.84 40.31 -52.36
N THR A 33 -1.25 40.60 -53.59
CA THR A 33 -2.25 39.79 -54.32
C THR A 33 -1.85 38.29 -54.31
N GLY A 34 -2.76 37.46 -53.88
CA GLY A 34 -2.55 36.02 -53.80
C GLY A 34 -2.42 35.41 -52.36
N TRP A 35 -2.42 36.25 -51.32
CA TRP A 35 -2.52 35.81 -49.94
C TRP A 35 -3.97 35.89 -49.50
N ASP A 36 -4.54 34.73 -49.15
CA ASP A 36 -5.83 34.58 -48.48
C ASP A 36 -5.66 34.02 -47.06
N ASP A 37 -6.71 34.04 -46.26
CA ASP A 37 -6.69 33.54 -44.89
C ASP A 37 -6.29 32.07 -44.80
N THR A 38 -6.58 31.27 -45.83
CA THR A 38 -6.26 29.84 -45.87
C THR A 38 -4.76 29.64 -46.07
N LYS A 39 -4.18 30.39 -47.02
CA LYS A 39 -2.73 30.38 -47.26
C LYS A 39 -1.94 30.94 -46.09
N LEU A 40 -2.45 32.01 -45.43
CA LEU A 40 -1.85 32.54 -44.22
C LEU A 40 -1.85 31.51 -43.12
N LYS A 41 -2.99 30.90 -42.82
CA LYS A 41 -3.08 29.83 -41.82
C LYS A 41 -2.11 28.71 -42.14
N HIS A 42 -2.06 28.24 -43.38
CA HIS A 42 -1.15 27.15 -43.77
C HIS A 42 0.32 27.55 -43.62
N ALA A 43 0.72 28.75 -44.05
CA ALA A 43 2.09 29.23 -43.99
C ALA A 43 2.57 29.52 -42.54
N PHE A 44 1.67 30.01 -41.68
CA PHE A 44 1.99 30.30 -40.27
C PHE A 44 1.84 29.09 -39.34
N LEU A 45 0.89 28.17 -39.62
CA LEU A 45 0.65 26.98 -38.84
C LEU A 45 1.45 25.76 -39.29
N GLN A 46 2.11 25.80 -40.45
CA GLN A 46 3.12 24.81 -40.80
C GLN A 46 4.25 24.89 -39.75
N THR A 47 4.02 24.23 -38.65
CA THR A 47 5.09 23.79 -37.78
C THR A 47 5.97 22.94 -38.70
N GLN A 48 7.22 23.36 -38.96
CA GLN A 48 8.20 22.43 -39.49
C GLN A 48 8.15 21.22 -38.56
N VAL A 49 7.58 20.14 -39.07
CA VAL A 49 7.79 18.84 -38.43
C VAL A 49 9.30 18.68 -38.51
N LYS A 50 9.99 19.00 -37.39
CA LYS A 50 11.41 18.69 -37.24
C LYS A 50 11.49 17.20 -37.51
N MET A 51 11.95 16.81 -38.69
CA MET A 51 12.23 15.42 -39.00
C MET A 51 13.07 14.92 -37.87
N LYS A 52 12.56 13.87 -37.16
CA LYS A 52 13.24 13.26 -36.02
C LYS A 52 14.60 12.83 -36.52
N LYS A 53 15.65 13.62 -36.21
CA LYS A 53 17.05 13.33 -36.55
C LYS A 53 17.62 12.12 -35.84
N HIS A 54 16.85 11.50 -34.94
CA HIS A 54 17.34 10.43 -34.07
C HIS A 54 16.57 9.12 -34.35
N SER A 55 17.29 8.05 -34.51
CA SER A 55 16.71 6.71 -34.63
C SER A 55 16.01 6.33 -33.34
N LEU A 56 14.80 5.81 -33.42
CA LEU A 56 14.09 5.31 -32.24
C LEU A 56 14.76 4.02 -31.77
N PRO A 57 15.05 3.89 -30.45
CA PRO A 57 15.54 2.64 -29.89
C PRO A 57 14.48 1.53 -30.00
N ASP A 58 14.92 0.29 -30.22
CA ASP A 58 14.05 -0.89 -30.09
C ASP A 58 13.85 -1.23 -28.59
N TRP A 59 12.75 -0.72 -28.06
CA TRP A 59 12.44 -0.89 -26.64
C TRP A 59 12.18 -2.33 -26.24
N ALA A 60 11.72 -3.18 -27.16
CA ALA A 60 11.50 -4.61 -26.87
C ALA A 60 12.83 -5.33 -26.64
N THR A 61 13.83 -5.04 -27.47
CA THR A 61 15.19 -5.54 -27.28
C THR A 61 15.84 -4.97 -26.03
N VAL A 62 15.76 -3.65 -25.80
CA VAL A 62 16.26 -3.01 -24.58
C VAL A 62 15.66 -3.66 -23.33
N HIS A 63 14.36 -3.92 -23.32
CA HIS A 63 13.69 -4.56 -22.17
C HIS A 63 14.14 -6.01 -21.96
N ARG A 64 14.39 -6.75 -23.03
CA ARG A 64 14.88 -8.12 -22.97
C ARG A 64 16.31 -8.16 -22.42
N GLU A 65 17.19 -7.30 -22.92
CA GLU A 65 18.60 -7.23 -22.49
C GLU A 65 18.75 -6.83 -21.01
N LEU A 66 17.90 -5.94 -20.48
CA LEU A 66 17.87 -5.57 -19.07
C LEU A 66 17.57 -6.73 -18.11
N ARG A 67 17.11 -7.88 -18.61
CA ARG A 67 16.92 -9.10 -17.79
C ARG A 67 18.24 -9.85 -17.55
N ASN A 68 19.25 -9.57 -18.33
CA ASN A 68 20.55 -10.18 -18.19
C ASN A 68 21.28 -9.59 -16.98
N LYS A 69 21.99 -10.44 -16.25
CA LYS A 69 22.76 -10.00 -15.06
C LYS A 69 23.82 -8.97 -15.47
N CYS A 70 23.94 -7.91 -14.69
CA CYS A 70 24.89 -6.79 -14.87
C CYS A 70 24.61 -5.86 -16.06
N VAL A 71 23.56 -6.06 -16.86
CA VAL A 71 23.16 -5.12 -17.91
C VAL A 71 22.39 -3.96 -17.31
N THR A 72 22.85 -2.74 -17.59
CA THR A 72 22.23 -1.50 -17.10
C THR A 72 21.63 -0.71 -18.25
N LEU A 73 20.67 0.16 -17.93
CA LEU A 73 20.06 1.05 -18.92
C LEU A 73 21.10 2.04 -19.51
N GLN A 74 22.12 2.38 -18.75
CA GLN A 74 23.21 3.23 -19.18
C GLN A 74 24.07 2.52 -20.24
N LEU A 75 24.46 1.25 -20.03
CA LEU A 75 25.18 0.45 -21.00
C LEU A 75 24.42 0.37 -22.32
N LEU A 76 23.13 0.06 -22.26
CA LEU A 76 22.29 -0.05 -23.47
C LEU A 76 22.10 1.28 -24.18
N TRP A 77 22.16 2.40 -23.48
CA TRP A 77 22.16 3.73 -24.07
C TRP A 77 23.51 4.03 -24.74
N GLU A 78 24.64 3.68 -24.15
CA GLU A 78 25.97 3.83 -24.75
C GLU A 78 26.07 3.02 -26.06
N GLU A 79 25.64 1.76 -26.04
CA GLU A 79 25.54 0.93 -27.27
C GLU A 79 24.60 1.52 -28.33
N TYR A 80 23.49 2.10 -27.90
CA TYR A 80 22.57 2.81 -28.82
C TYR A 80 23.25 4.03 -29.44
N CYS A 81 24.06 4.81 -28.70
CA CYS A 81 24.82 5.93 -29.21
C CYS A 81 25.86 5.48 -30.24
N GLU A 82 26.58 4.39 -29.97
CA GLU A 82 27.58 3.81 -30.89
C GLU A 82 26.96 3.34 -32.21
N ARG A 83 25.77 2.72 -32.16
CA ARG A 83 25.04 2.29 -33.35
C ARG A 83 24.43 3.43 -34.15
N ASN A 84 24.33 4.63 -33.57
CA ASN A 84 23.67 5.80 -34.18
C ASN A 84 24.56 7.07 -34.12
N PRO A 85 25.77 7.07 -34.68
CA PRO A 85 26.71 8.20 -34.58
C PRO A 85 26.21 9.49 -35.18
N GLY A 86 25.20 9.45 -36.06
CA GLY A 86 24.58 10.61 -36.69
C GLY A 86 23.41 11.25 -35.93
N GLY A 87 22.94 10.66 -34.85
CA GLY A 87 21.82 11.21 -34.07
C GLY A 87 21.24 10.26 -33.06
N PHE A 88 21.47 10.57 -31.80
CA PHE A 88 20.99 9.81 -30.66
C PHE A 88 20.31 10.74 -29.63
N TYR A 89 19.43 10.16 -28.80
CA TYR A 89 18.80 10.87 -27.71
C TYR A 89 19.72 10.97 -26.51
N SER A 90 19.64 12.06 -25.74
CA SER A 90 20.34 12.17 -24.46
C SER A 90 19.89 11.07 -23.50
N TYR A 91 20.74 10.65 -22.56
CA TYR A 91 20.45 9.60 -21.59
C TYR A 91 19.13 9.85 -20.84
N ASN A 92 18.89 11.06 -20.36
CA ASN A 92 17.65 11.42 -19.68
C ASN A 92 16.42 11.25 -20.56
N HIS A 93 16.50 11.60 -21.84
CA HIS A 93 15.41 11.43 -22.79
C HIS A 93 15.18 9.95 -23.10
N TYR A 94 16.24 9.17 -23.31
CA TYR A 94 16.22 7.73 -23.52
C TYR A 94 15.53 7.02 -22.33
N CYS A 95 15.90 7.34 -21.09
CA CYS A 95 15.28 6.80 -19.88
C CYS A 95 13.79 7.17 -19.77
N ARG A 96 13.43 8.42 -20.13
CA ARG A 96 12.04 8.86 -20.14
C ARG A 96 11.21 8.07 -21.14
N MET A 97 11.68 7.95 -22.38
CA MET A 97 10.99 7.21 -23.44
C MET A 97 10.83 5.73 -23.09
N TYR A 98 11.86 5.10 -22.49
CA TYR A 98 11.76 3.72 -22.02
C TYR A 98 10.69 3.56 -20.94
N ARG A 99 10.61 4.49 -19.96
CA ARG A 99 9.56 4.45 -18.93
C ARG A 99 8.15 4.64 -19.53
N GLU A 100 8.01 5.48 -20.55
CA GLU A 100 6.75 5.67 -21.26
C GLU A 100 6.35 4.40 -22.02
N TRP A 101 7.30 3.77 -22.70
CA TRP A 101 7.07 2.50 -23.38
C TRP A 101 6.70 1.37 -22.40
N LEU A 102 7.34 1.28 -21.22
CA LEU A 102 6.99 0.31 -20.19
C LEU A 102 5.54 0.42 -19.75
N LYS A 103 4.98 1.64 -19.67
CA LYS A 103 3.57 1.84 -19.31
C LYS A 103 2.61 1.23 -20.35
N THR A 104 3.01 1.17 -21.61
CA THR A 104 2.19 0.57 -22.67
C THR A 104 2.34 -0.94 -22.76
N THR A 105 3.48 -1.48 -22.35
CA THR A 105 3.82 -2.90 -22.51
C THR A 105 3.44 -3.76 -21.31
N SER A 106 3.26 -3.16 -20.13
CA SER A 106 2.84 -3.85 -18.93
C SER A 106 1.40 -3.49 -18.58
N PRO A 107 0.40 -4.14 -19.18
CA PRO A 107 -0.98 -3.94 -18.77
C PRO A 107 -1.12 -4.38 -17.32
N SER A 108 -1.32 -3.44 -16.41
CA SER A 108 -1.69 -3.75 -15.04
C SER A 108 -3.20 -3.99 -15.02
N MET A 109 -3.63 -5.21 -14.79
CA MET A 109 -5.03 -5.48 -14.52
C MET A 109 -5.44 -4.70 -13.26
N ARG A 110 -6.41 -3.81 -13.41
CA ARG A 110 -7.00 -3.11 -12.28
C ARG A 110 -7.72 -4.15 -11.42
N GLN A 111 -7.27 -4.31 -10.19
CA GLN A 111 -7.98 -5.18 -9.24
C GLN A 111 -9.30 -4.51 -8.84
N VAL A 112 -10.39 -5.25 -8.97
CA VAL A 112 -11.70 -4.86 -8.45
C VAL A 112 -11.82 -5.45 -7.05
N HIS A 113 -12.10 -4.60 -6.07
CA HIS A 113 -12.34 -5.02 -4.70
C HIS A 113 -13.84 -4.95 -4.43
N LYS A 114 -14.42 -6.06 -3.97
CA LYS A 114 -15.82 -6.10 -3.54
C LYS A 114 -15.97 -5.44 -2.18
N ALA A 115 -17.12 -4.83 -1.95
CA ALA A 115 -17.46 -4.23 -0.67
C ALA A 115 -17.52 -5.30 0.43
N GLY A 116 -16.97 -4.98 1.61
CA GLY A 116 -16.94 -5.88 2.77
C GLY A 116 -16.05 -7.12 2.61
N GLU A 117 -15.41 -7.34 1.44
CA GLU A 117 -14.68 -8.58 1.18
C GLU A 117 -13.32 -8.59 1.88
N LYS A 118 -12.44 -7.61 1.62
CA LYS A 118 -11.03 -7.68 2.02
C LYS A 118 -10.60 -6.54 2.91
N LEU A 119 -9.97 -6.90 4.02
CA LEU A 119 -9.20 -5.99 4.87
C LEU A 119 -7.72 -6.31 4.72
N PHE A 120 -6.96 -5.36 4.21
CA PHE A 120 -5.50 -5.46 4.08
C PHE A 120 -4.85 -4.92 5.34
N VAL A 121 -3.93 -5.69 5.93
CA VAL A 121 -3.27 -5.34 7.19
C VAL A 121 -1.76 -5.44 7.05
N ASP A 122 -1.05 -4.42 7.54
CA ASP A 122 0.40 -4.36 7.54
C ASP A 122 0.90 -3.40 8.63
N TYR A 123 2.19 -3.43 8.95
CA TYR A 123 2.84 -2.44 9.82
C TYR A 123 3.52 -1.35 9.00
N CYS A 124 3.53 -0.12 9.54
CA CYS A 124 4.39 0.93 9.04
C CYS A 124 5.87 0.58 9.24
N GLY A 125 6.72 0.98 8.30
CA GLY A 125 8.17 0.86 8.46
C GLY A 125 8.73 1.76 9.57
N PRO A 126 8.40 3.07 9.61
CA PRO A 126 8.78 3.98 10.67
C PRO A 126 8.07 3.67 12.00
N THR A 127 8.77 3.90 13.11
CA THR A 127 8.27 3.80 14.48
C THR A 127 8.10 5.17 15.12
N VAL A 128 7.38 5.24 16.24
CA VAL A 128 7.20 6.49 17.02
C VAL A 128 7.76 6.31 18.42
N GLY A 129 8.57 7.27 18.87
CA GLY A 129 9.07 7.31 20.25
C GLY A 129 7.99 7.76 21.22
N VAL A 130 7.86 7.05 22.34
CA VAL A 130 7.03 7.42 23.48
C VAL A 130 7.96 7.56 24.68
N THR A 131 8.00 8.74 25.29
CA THR A 131 8.89 9.07 26.39
C THR A 131 8.21 8.76 27.72
N ASP A 132 8.87 8.01 28.57
CA ASP A 132 8.42 7.81 29.94
C ASP A 132 8.58 9.14 30.72
N PRO A 133 7.52 9.69 31.32
CA PRO A 133 7.59 11.00 31.98
C PRO A 133 8.43 10.99 33.27
N GLU A 134 8.63 9.82 33.90
CA GLU A 134 9.39 9.70 35.16
C GLU A 134 10.87 9.45 34.91
N THR A 135 11.20 8.56 33.96
CA THR A 135 12.58 8.15 33.70
C THR A 135 13.23 8.89 32.52
N GLY A 136 12.43 9.50 31.63
CA GLY A 136 12.89 10.07 30.37
C GLY A 136 13.30 9.03 29.32
N GLU A 137 13.11 7.74 29.58
CA GLU A 137 13.42 6.67 28.63
C GLU A 137 12.47 6.70 27.45
N ILE A 138 13.01 6.52 26.24
CA ILE A 138 12.22 6.49 25.02
C ILE A 138 12.00 5.04 24.59
N ARG A 139 10.74 4.61 24.66
CA ARG A 139 10.30 3.32 24.12
C ARG A 139 9.67 3.50 22.75
N THR A 140 10.04 2.65 21.79
CA THR A 140 9.51 2.74 20.42
C THR A 140 8.18 1.99 20.30
N ALA A 141 7.17 2.66 19.73
CA ALA A 141 5.88 2.07 19.38
C ALA A 141 5.84 1.75 17.88
N GLN A 142 5.24 0.62 17.55
CA GLN A 142 4.96 0.17 16.18
C GLN A 142 3.58 0.69 15.75
N VAL A 143 3.36 0.94 14.47
CA VAL A 143 2.05 1.38 13.98
C VAL A 143 1.50 0.36 13.00
N ILE A 144 0.38 -0.28 13.37
CA ILE A 144 -0.36 -1.19 12.53
C ILE A 144 -1.38 -0.39 11.70
N VAL A 145 -1.59 -0.81 10.46
CA VAL A 145 -2.50 -0.17 9.50
C VAL A 145 -3.42 -1.23 8.92
N ALA A 146 -4.71 -0.94 8.88
CA ALA A 146 -5.71 -1.77 8.21
C ALA A 146 -6.50 -0.93 7.21
N VAL A 147 -6.71 -1.46 6.00
CA VAL A 147 -7.37 -0.74 4.89
C VAL A 147 -8.39 -1.64 4.21
N LEU A 148 -9.64 -1.19 4.12
CA LEU A 148 -10.69 -1.87 3.37
C LEU A 148 -10.46 -1.77 1.85
N GLY A 149 -10.75 -2.84 1.15
CA GLY A 149 -10.48 -2.96 -0.27
C GLY A 149 -11.26 -1.97 -1.13
N ALA A 150 -12.57 -1.87 -0.96
CA ALA A 150 -13.45 -1.07 -1.82
C ALA A 150 -13.37 0.43 -1.50
N SER A 151 -13.67 0.83 -0.27
CA SER A 151 -13.68 2.26 0.14
C SER A 151 -12.30 2.87 0.34
N SER A 152 -11.27 2.05 0.55
CA SER A 152 -9.97 2.48 1.10
C SER A 152 -10.08 3.11 2.50
N TYR A 153 -11.16 2.82 3.24
CA TYR A 153 -11.31 3.29 4.61
C TYR A 153 -10.18 2.72 5.44
N THR A 154 -9.48 3.60 6.14
CA THR A 154 -8.21 3.30 6.79
C THR A 154 -8.34 3.39 8.30
N TRP A 155 -7.83 2.40 8.98
CA TRP A 155 -7.63 2.38 10.42
C TRP A 155 -6.14 2.21 10.74
N ALA A 156 -5.68 2.77 11.82
CA ALA A 156 -4.32 2.58 12.33
C ALA A 156 -4.28 2.75 13.84
N GLU A 157 -3.34 2.05 14.46
CA GLU A 157 -3.11 2.07 15.90
C GLU A 157 -1.63 1.86 16.21
N ALA A 158 -1.14 2.48 17.27
CA ALA A 158 0.18 2.21 17.81
C ALA A 158 0.12 1.10 18.85
N THR A 159 1.07 0.17 18.79
CA THR A 159 1.27 -0.94 19.73
C THR A 159 2.71 -0.94 20.23
N TRP A 160 2.97 -1.60 21.37
CA TRP A 160 4.32 -1.69 21.89
C TRP A 160 5.22 -2.64 21.10
N SER A 161 4.63 -3.61 20.41
CA SER A 161 5.39 -4.61 19.67
C SER A 161 4.62 -5.08 18.43
N GLN A 162 5.25 -5.93 17.62
CA GLN A 162 4.63 -6.70 16.55
C GLN A 162 4.38 -8.15 17.00
N GLN A 163 4.36 -8.43 18.31
CA GLN A 163 4.12 -9.75 18.82
C GLN A 163 2.68 -10.20 18.60
N LEU A 164 2.45 -11.49 18.77
CA LEU A 164 1.18 -12.14 18.47
C LEU A 164 0.00 -11.52 19.23
N GLU A 165 0.18 -11.18 20.50
CA GLU A 165 -0.86 -10.54 21.31
C GLU A 165 -1.26 -9.17 20.77
N ASP A 166 -0.28 -8.29 20.54
CA ASP A 166 -0.52 -6.97 19.95
C ASP A 166 -1.19 -7.08 18.59
N TRP A 167 -0.73 -8.04 17.76
CA TRP A 167 -1.29 -8.32 16.44
C TRP A 167 -2.76 -8.75 16.52
N VAL A 168 -3.08 -9.75 17.33
CA VAL A 168 -4.43 -10.28 17.51
C VAL A 168 -5.36 -9.23 18.08
N MET A 169 -4.97 -8.56 19.15
CA MET A 169 -5.81 -7.56 19.81
C MET A 169 -6.02 -6.30 18.97
N SER A 170 -5.08 -5.96 18.10
CA SER A 170 -5.27 -4.88 17.12
C SER A 170 -6.35 -5.23 16.09
N HIS A 171 -6.46 -6.47 15.64
CA HIS A 171 -7.58 -6.89 14.79
C HIS A 171 -8.93 -6.77 15.50
N VAL A 172 -8.99 -7.19 16.75
CA VAL A 172 -10.20 -7.06 17.58
C VAL A 172 -10.65 -5.60 17.65
N ARG A 173 -9.73 -4.68 17.99
CA ARG A 173 -10.04 -3.24 18.07
C ARG A 173 -10.39 -2.64 16.71
N CYS A 174 -9.74 -3.12 15.64
CA CYS A 174 -10.07 -2.71 14.28
C CYS A 174 -11.50 -3.10 13.90
N PHE A 175 -11.92 -4.36 14.15
CA PHE A 175 -13.28 -4.82 13.86
C PHE A 175 -14.32 -4.05 14.68
N GLN A 176 -14.04 -3.78 15.96
CA GLN A 176 -14.90 -2.93 16.80
C GLN A 176 -15.04 -1.52 16.23
N TRP A 177 -13.94 -0.91 15.78
CA TRP A 177 -13.96 0.43 15.19
C TRP A 177 -14.70 0.46 13.84
N LEU A 178 -14.60 -0.58 13.03
CA LEU A 178 -15.36 -0.73 11.78
C LEU A 178 -16.86 -0.97 12.06
N GLY A 179 -17.21 -1.45 13.24
CA GLY A 179 -18.57 -1.85 13.57
C GLY A 179 -19.04 -3.08 12.80
N GLY A 180 -18.12 -3.93 12.38
CA GLY A 180 -18.38 -5.14 11.62
C GLY A 180 -17.10 -5.84 11.18
N VAL A 181 -17.26 -6.99 10.53
CA VAL A 181 -16.18 -7.92 10.21
C VAL A 181 -16.11 -8.17 8.71
N PRO A 182 -14.94 -8.07 8.05
CA PRO A 182 -14.78 -8.37 6.63
C PRO A 182 -14.87 -9.89 6.38
N GLU A 183 -15.03 -10.30 5.14
CA GLU A 183 -15.00 -11.73 4.77
C GLU A 183 -13.57 -12.29 4.88
N LEU A 184 -12.58 -11.52 4.48
CA LEU A 184 -11.18 -11.92 4.38
C LEU A 184 -10.26 -10.87 5.02
N VAL A 185 -9.28 -11.33 5.79
CA VAL A 185 -8.11 -10.54 6.17
C VAL A 185 -6.93 -10.95 5.30
N VAL A 186 -6.22 -9.95 4.75
CA VAL A 186 -5.03 -10.12 3.90
C VAL A 186 -3.83 -9.53 4.62
N PRO A 187 -3.17 -10.29 5.52
CA PRO A 187 -1.95 -9.84 6.18
C PRO A 187 -0.75 -9.93 5.24
N ASP A 188 0.28 -9.12 5.48
CA ASP A 188 1.61 -9.46 4.99
C ASP A 188 2.13 -10.72 5.69
N ASN A 189 3.15 -11.39 5.10
CA ASN A 189 3.81 -12.59 5.65
C ASN A 189 4.55 -12.26 6.96
N LEU A 190 3.80 -11.82 7.97
CA LEU A 190 4.33 -11.54 9.29
C LEU A 190 4.51 -12.85 10.06
N LYS A 191 5.62 -13.00 10.76
CA LYS A 191 5.87 -14.17 11.63
C LYS A 191 4.76 -14.37 12.68
N SER A 192 4.07 -13.29 13.06
CA SER A 192 2.94 -13.34 13.99
C SER A 192 1.66 -13.93 13.38
N ALA A 193 1.49 -13.80 12.05
CA ALA A 193 0.33 -14.33 11.33
C ALA A 193 0.57 -15.74 10.80
N THR A 194 1.82 -16.12 10.53
CA THR A 194 2.17 -17.40 9.91
C THR A 194 3.29 -18.09 10.68
N SER A 195 3.09 -19.35 11.05
CA SER A 195 4.10 -20.19 11.69
C SER A 195 5.15 -20.69 10.68
N ARG A 196 4.78 -20.85 9.41
CA ARG A 196 5.67 -21.16 8.29
C ARG A 196 5.24 -20.42 7.02
N ALA A 197 6.18 -19.69 6.42
CA ALA A 197 5.97 -19.08 5.11
C ALA A 197 6.05 -20.16 4.02
N CYS A 198 4.93 -20.74 3.63
CA CYS A 198 4.83 -21.65 2.50
C CYS A 198 4.20 -20.93 1.30
N LYS A 199 4.64 -21.28 0.08
CA LYS A 199 4.14 -20.67 -1.16
C LYS A 199 2.71 -21.09 -1.48
N TYR A 200 2.28 -22.26 -1.04
CA TYR A 200 1.02 -22.89 -1.43
C TYR A 200 0.03 -23.04 -0.26
N ASP A 201 0.52 -23.21 0.97
CA ASP A 201 -0.30 -23.38 2.17
C ASP A 201 0.48 -22.85 3.38
N PRO A 202 0.38 -21.54 3.67
CA PRO A 202 1.05 -20.98 4.84
C PRO A 202 0.31 -21.41 6.11
N ASP A 203 1.00 -22.12 7.00
CA ASP A 203 0.47 -22.46 8.32
C ASP A 203 0.16 -21.16 9.09
N VAL A 204 -1.10 -20.91 9.35
CA VAL A 204 -1.54 -19.81 10.20
C VAL A 204 -1.22 -20.12 11.65
N ASN A 205 -0.80 -19.12 12.41
CA ASN A 205 -0.57 -19.30 13.84
C ASN A 205 -1.87 -19.73 14.54
N PRO A 206 -1.89 -20.80 15.38
CA PRO A 206 -3.11 -21.33 15.98
C PRO A 206 -3.90 -20.29 16.81
N THR A 207 -3.21 -19.44 17.56
CA THR A 207 -3.84 -18.36 18.36
C THR A 207 -4.52 -17.33 17.44
N TYR A 208 -3.86 -16.97 16.33
CA TYR A 208 -4.44 -16.06 15.35
C TYR A 208 -5.62 -16.69 14.62
N GLN A 209 -5.52 -17.98 14.29
CA GLN A 209 -6.61 -18.75 13.68
C GLN A 209 -7.83 -18.80 14.59
N GLN A 210 -7.66 -19.05 15.87
CA GLN A 210 -8.75 -19.05 16.86
C GLN A 210 -9.50 -17.71 16.90
N MET A 211 -8.78 -16.58 16.86
CA MET A 211 -9.39 -15.26 16.80
C MET A 211 -10.19 -15.09 15.49
N LEU A 212 -9.63 -15.52 14.36
CA LEU A 212 -10.31 -15.45 13.07
C LEU A 212 -11.59 -16.31 13.03
N GLU A 213 -11.54 -17.50 13.63
CA GLU A 213 -12.71 -18.40 13.76
C GLU A 213 -13.79 -17.77 14.65
N HIS A 214 -13.40 -17.14 15.77
CA HIS A 214 -14.34 -16.41 16.64
C HIS A 214 -15.14 -15.33 15.88
N TYR A 215 -14.47 -14.60 14.96
CA TYR A 215 -15.08 -13.57 14.12
C TYR A 215 -15.64 -14.13 12.80
N ASN A 216 -15.52 -15.41 12.53
CA ASN A 216 -15.91 -16.04 11.26
C ASN A 216 -15.27 -15.32 10.04
N VAL A 217 -13.97 -15.07 10.10
CA VAL A 217 -13.16 -14.42 9.08
C VAL A 217 -12.16 -15.40 8.50
N ALA A 218 -12.03 -15.45 7.19
CA ALA A 218 -10.96 -16.19 6.55
C ALA A 218 -9.70 -15.33 6.43
N VAL A 219 -8.54 -15.98 6.43
CA VAL A 219 -7.23 -15.33 6.18
C VAL A 219 -6.70 -15.73 4.82
N LEU A 220 -6.22 -14.74 4.06
CA LEU A 220 -5.55 -14.95 2.79
C LEU A 220 -4.18 -14.27 2.83
N PRO A 221 -3.13 -14.95 3.29
CA PRO A 221 -1.79 -14.38 3.33
C PRO A 221 -1.33 -13.97 1.92
N ALA A 222 -0.71 -12.80 1.81
CA ALA A 222 -0.20 -12.32 0.55
C ALA A 222 0.91 -13.26 0.03
N ARG A 223 0.87 -13.58 -1.26
CA ARG A 223 1.83 -14.49 -1.87
C ARG A 223 3.24 -13.88 -1.85
N PRO A 224 4.27 -14.63 -1.45
CA PRO A 224 5.66 -14.16 -1.48
C PRO A 224 6.05 -13.70 -2.89
N ARG A 225 6.78 -12.59 -3.00
CA ARG A 225 7.31 -12.02 -4.26
C ARG A 225 6.26 -11.62 -5.31
N LYS A 226 5.00 -11.41 -4.92
CA LYS A 226 3.98 -10.83 -5.81
C LYS A 226 3.49 -9.48 -5.30
N PRO A 227 4.21 -8.38 -5.56
CA PRO A 227 3.88 -7.05 -5.04
C PRO A 227 2.49 -6.55 -5.48
N LYS A 228 1.97 -7.04 -6.60
CA LYS A 228 0.63 -6.66 -7.07
C LYS A 228 -0.49 -7.11 -6.12
N ASP A 229 -0.31 -8.21 -5.39
CA ASP A 229 -1.31 -8.70 -4.43
C ASP A 229 -1.41 -7.78 -3.20
N LYS A 230 -0.35 -7.03 -2.88
CA LYS A 230 -0.21 -6.13 -1.74
C LYS A 230 -0.40 -4.65 -2.07
N ALA A 231 -0.54 -4.30 -3.33
CA ALA A 231 -0.56 -2.89 -3.77
C ALA A 231 -1.52 -2.01 -2.96
N LYS A 232 -2.65 -2.58 -2.48
CA LYS A 232 -3.63 -1.84 -1.67
C LYS A 232 -3.12 -1.61 -0.25
N ALA A 233 -2.50 -2.62 0.39
CA ALA A 233 -1.88 -2.50 1.71
C ALA A 233 -0.71 -1.49 1.67
N GLU A 234 0.20 -1.66 0.70
CA GLU A 234 1.37 -0.77 0.54
C GLU A 234 0.95 0.70 0.34
N VAL A 235 -0.07 0.96 -0.49
CA VAL A 235 -0.62 2.31 -0.67
C VAL A 235 -1.24 2.81 0.62
N GLY A 236 -1.96 1.98 1.37
CA GLY A 236 -2.57 2.33 2.66
C GLY A 236 -1.52 2.72 3.69
N VAL A 237 -0.47 1.92 3.84
CA VAL A 237 0.69 2.19 4.70
C VAL A 237 1.36 3.51 4.31
N GLN A 238 1.69 3.71 3.03
CA GLN A 238 2.28 4.97 2.55
C GLN A 238 1.39 6.19 2.83
N VAL A 239 0.08 6.04 2.75
CA VAL A 239 -0.86 7.12 3.09
C VAL A 239 -0.79 7.46 4.57
N VAL A 240 -0.77 6.44 5.45
CA VAL A 240 -0.63 6.64 6.91
C VAL A 240 0.73 7.26 7.24
N GLU A 241 1.82 6.76 6.66
CA GLU A 241 3.16 7.32 6.85
C GLU A 241 3.22 8.81 6.48
N ARG A 242 2.70 9.18 5.31
CA ARG A 242 2.72 10.57 4.82
C ARG A 242 1.74 11.50 5.51
N TRP A 243 0.57 10.99 5.90
CA TRP A 243 -0.53 11.80 6.46
C TRP A 243 -0.58 11.83 7.96
N ILE A 244 -0.13 10.78 8.64
CA ILE A 244 -0.16 10.65 10.09
C ILE A 244 1.25 10.74 10.63
N MET A 245 2.13 9.79 10.33
CA MET A 245 3.47 9.70 10.87
C MET A 245 4.30 10.97 10.59
N ALA A 246 4.29 11.46 9.35
CA ALA A 246 5.00 12.68 8.98
C ALA A 246 4.48 13.93 9.71
N ARG A 247 3.21 13.97 10.12
CA ARG A 247 2.64 15.10 10.86
C ARG A 247 3.04 15.10 12.31
N ILE A 248 3.11 13.94 12.94
CA ILE A 248 3.45 13.79 14.36
C ILE A 248 4.96 13.72 14.62
N ARG A 249 5.81 13.79 13.59
CA ARG A 249 7.27 13.61 13.68
C ARG A 249 8.01 14.52 14.67
N HIS A 250 7.40 15.63 15.07
CA HIS A 250 7.94 16.59 16.03
C HIS A 250 7.10 16.66 17.32
N GLU A 251 6.04 15.86 17.42
CA GLU A 251 5.21 15.77 18.61
C GLU A 251 5.86 14.80 19.61
N ILE A 252 5.83 15.13 20.90
CA ILE A 252 6.35 14.27 21.97
C ILE A 252 5.14 13.62 22.67
N PHE A 253 5.23 12.30 22.84
CA PHE A 253 4.18 11.53 23.49
C PHE A 253 4.70 10.91 24.78
N TYR A 254 3.92 10.98 25.84
CA TYR A 254 4.24 10.45 27.16
C TYR A 254 3.49 9.17 27.50
N SER A 255 2.62 8.70 26.62
CA SER A 255 1.92 7.43 26.75
C SER A 255 1.47 6.90 25.40
N LEU A 256 1.31 5.57 25.30
CA LEU A 256 0.73 4.94 24.12
C LEU A 256 -0.71 5.41 23.89
N ALA A 257 -1.44 5.71 24.97
CA ALA A 257 -2.81 6.22 24.90
C ALA A 257 -2.88 7.58 24.23
N SER A 258 -1.99 8.52 24.60
CA SER A 258 -1.92 9.86 23.98
C SER A 258 -1.51 9.78 22.50
N LEU A 259 -0.57 8.91 22.15
CA LEU A 259 -0.20 8.66 20.75
C LEU A 259 -1.41 8.10 19.97
N ASN A 260 -2.11 7.11 20.51
CA ASN A 260 -3.28 6.52 19.85
C ASN A 260 -4.44 7.49 19.74
N GLN A 261 -4.64 8.36 20.70
CA GLN A 261 -5.62 9.44 20.57
C GLN A 261 -5.27 10.37 19.40
N ARG A 262 -4.00 10.76 19.28
CA ARG A 262 -3.55 11.63 18.21
C ARG A 262 -3.67 10.95 16.84
N ILE A 263 -3.35 9.66 16.74
CA ILE A 263 -3.55 8.87 15.53
C ILE A 263 -5.04 8.87 15.13
N ARG A 264 -5.96 8.64 16.06
CA ARG A 264 -7.41 8.65 15.80
C ARG A 264 -7.91 9.99 15.24
N GLU A 265 -7.48 11.11 15.80
CA GLU A 265 -7.84 12.46 15.30
C GLU A 265 -7.36 12.66 13.85
N LEU A 266 -6.15 12.22 13.54
CA LEU A 266 -5.58 12.33 12.19
C LEU A 266 -6.22 11.35 11.21
N LEU A 267 -6.60 10.14 11.65
CA LEU A 267 -7.37 9.17 10.87
C LEU A 267 -8.74 9.70 10.47
N GLU A 268 -9.44 10.35 11.40
CA GLU A 268 -10.73 10.97 11.12
C GLU A 268 -10.60 12.03 10.01
N ARG A 269 -9.61 12.90 10.13
CA ARG A 269 -9.30 13.90 9.08
C ARG A 269 -8.92 13.23 7.74
N LEU A 270 -8.14 12.15 7.77
CA LEU A 270 -7.74 11.41 6.58
C LEU A 270 -8.94 10.76 5.89
N ASN A 271 -9.80 10.11 6.66
CA ASN A 271 -10.96 9.38 6.12
C ASN A 271 -12.04 10.33 5.60
N ASN A 272 -12.18 11.52 6.18
CA ASN A 272 -13.11 12.54 5.72
C ASN A 272 -12.57 13.39 4.55
N LYS A 273 -11.29 13.26 4.20
CA LYS A 273 -10.71 13.99 3.08
C LYS A 273 -11.19 13.45 1.74
N ILE A 274 -11.70 14.33 0.88
CA ILE A 274 -12.10 14.01 -0.49
C ILE A 274 -10.89 13.53 -1.30
N MET A 275 -11.03 12.37 -1.93
CA MET A 275 -10.04 11.80 -2.84
C MET A 275 -10.22 12.42 -4.23
N GLN A 276 -9.22 13.21 -4.70
CA GLN A 276 -9.31 13.99 -5.93
C GLN A 276 -9.73 13.20 -7.16
N LYS A 277 -9.33 11.92 -7.27
CA LYS A 277 -9.65 11.08 -8.43
C LYS A 277 -11.08 10.52 -8.43
N LEU A 278 -11.68 10.38 -7.25
CA LEU A 278 -12.98 9.73 -7.08
C LEU A 278 -14.09 10.73 -6.76
N GLY A 279 -13.77 11.91 -6.24
CA GLY A 279 -14.73 12.93 -5.82
C GLY A 279 -15.46 12.64 -4.50
N TYR A 280 -15.14 11.52 -3.84
CA TYR A 280 -15.70 11.08 -2.56
C TYR A 280 -14.62 10.95 -1.51
N SER A 281 -14.99 11.05 -0.24
CA SER A 281 -14.12 10.71 0.88
C SER A 281 -14.13 9.20 1.15
N ARG A 282 -13.13 8.71 1.91
CA ARG A 282 -13.09 7.30 2.34
C ARG A 282 -14.26 6.95 3.25
N ALA A 283 -14.64 7.89 4.12
CA ALA A 283 -15.76 7.74 5.05
C ALA A 283 -17.09 7.62 4.31
N GLU A 284 -17.36 8.46 3.30
CA GLU A 284 -18.54 8.36 2.45
C GLU A 284 -18.62 7.02 1.74
N LEU A 285 -17.51 6.58 1.11
CA LEU A 285 -17.47 5.28 0.45
C LEU A 285 -17.60 4.11 1.44
N PHE A 286 -17.06 4.23 2.65
CA PHE A 286 -17.24 3.23 3.68
C PHE A 286 -18.71 3.07 4.05
N ILE A 287 -19.40 4.18 4.33
CA ILE A 287 -20.83 4.16 4.71
C ILE A 287 -21.70 3.60 3.58
N GLN A 288 -21.38 3.95 2.33
CA GLN A 288 -22.17 3.53 1.17
C GLN A 288 -21.91 2.10 0.71
N LEU A 289 -20.66 1.65 0.78
CA LEU A 289 -20.23 0.38 0.19
C LEU A 289 -19.88 -0.67 1.23
N ASP A 290 -18.86 -0.41 2.06
CA ASP A 290 -18.30 -1.47 2.92
C ASP A 290 -19.16 -1.74 4.14
N LYS A 291 -19.62 -0.71 4.85
CA LYS A 291 -20.38 -0.87 6.11
C LYS A 291 -21.61 -1.78 5.98
N PRO A 292 -22.49 -1.66 4.97
CA PRO A 292 -23.65 -2.55 4.82
C PRO A 292 -23.26 -3.98 4.39
N ALA A 293 -22.04 -4.18 3.88
CA ALA A 293 -21.53 -5.47 3.42
C ALA A 293 -20.67 -6.21 4.46
N LEU A 294 -20.28 -5.54 5.56
CA LEU A 294 -19.57 -6.18 6.66
C LEU A 294 -20.52 -7.14 7.41
N LYS A 295 -19.96 -8.25 7.88
CA LYS A 295 -20.66 -9.17 8.79
C LYS A 295 -20.87 -8.50 10.16
N PRO A 296 -21.92 -8.84 10.91
CA PRO A 296 -22.10 -8.33 12.26
C PRO A 296 -20.99 -8.84 13.19
N LEU A 297 -20.68 -8.03 14.20
CA LEU A 297 -19.78 -8.43 15.29
C LEU A 297 -20.46 -9.54 16.12
N PRO A 298 -19.69 -10.50 16.66
CA PRO A 298 -20.22 -11.45 17.64
C PRO A 298 -20.63 -10.71 18.93
N GLU A 299 -21.58 -11.28 19.69
CA GLU A 299 -22.08 -10.70 20.95
C GLU A 299 -20.95 -10.52 21.97
N ALA A 300 -20.09 -11.53 22.11
CA ALA A 300 -18.93 -11.45 22.97
C ALA A 300 -17.68 -11.01 22.20
N SER A 301 -16.95 -10.05 22.76
CA SER A 301 -15.65 -9.66 22.23
C SER A 301 -14.62 -10.77 22.49
N TYR A 302 -13.73 -11.01 21.52
CA TYR A 302 -12.64 -11.96 21.71
C TYR A 302 -11.68 -11.50 22.80
N SER A 303 -11.36 -12.40 23.72
CA SER A 303 -10.28 -12.25 24.72
C SER A 303 -9.06 -13.03 24.26
N TYR A 304 -7.89 -12.40 24.37
CA TYR A 304 -6.66 -13.04 23.93
C TYR A 304 -6.44 -14.37 24.66
N THR A 305 -6.28 -15.44 23.88
CA THR A 305 -6.04 -16.79 24.36
C THR A 305 -4.84 -17.37 23.62
N LEU A 306 -3.76 -17.63 24.34
CA LEU A 306 -2.57 -18.25 23.76
C LEU A 306 -2.80 -19.75 23.58
N VAL A 307 -2.72 -20.22 22.35
CA VAL A 307 -2.85 -21.66 22.03
C VAL A 307 -1.47 -22.27 21.85
N LYS A 308 -1.15 -23.26 22.70
CA LYS A 308 0.09 -24.05 22.63
C LYS A 308 -0.23 -25.52 22.41
N LYS A 309 0.54 -26.20 21.56
CA LYS A 309 0.51 -27.67 21.45
C LYS A 309 1.43 -28.24 22.51
N VAL A 310 0.89 -29.09 23.39
CA VAL A 310 1.60 -29.72 24.51
C VAL A 310 1.46 -31.23 24.40
N ARG A 311 2.43 -31.98 24.92
CA ARG A 311 2.41 -33.45 24.93
C ARG A 311 2.21 -33.96 26.32
N VAL A 312 1.37 -34.98 26.47
CA VAL A 312 1.16 -35.67 27.77
C VAL A 312 2.37 -36.54 28.09
N HIS A 313 3.00 -36.29 29.23
CA HIS A 313 4.14 -37.04 29.73
C HIS A 313 3.70 -38.37 30.39
N ALA A 314 4.71 -39.21 30.72
CA ALA A 314 4.47 -40.53 31.28
C ALA A 314 3.80 -40.51 32.68
N ASP A 315 3.85 -39.38 33.35
CA ASP A 315 3.26 -39.08 34.64
C ASP A 315 1.83 -38.49 34.55
N TYR A 316 1.21 -38.56 33.37
CA TYR A 316 -0.12 -38.02 33.05
C TYR A 316 -0.26 -36.51 33.23
N HIS A 317 0.85 -35.76 33.08
CA HIS A 317 0.83 -34.31 33.11
C HIS A 317 1.27 -33.70 31.78
N VAL A 318 0.83 -32.47 31.56
CA VAL A 318 1.38 -31.58 30.52
C VAL A 318 2.13 -30.44 31.21
N GLU A 319 3.27 -30.05 30.69
CA GLU A 319 4.05 -28.93 31.20
C GLU A 319 3.74 -27.67 30.38
N ILE A 320 3.37 -26.59 31.06
CA ILE A 320 3.10 -25.28 30.51
C ILE A 320 3.80 -24.23 31.38
N ASP A 321 4.79 -23.54 30.82
CA ASP A 321 5.56 -22.49 31.51
C ASP A 321 6.08 -22.93 32.89
N LYS A 322 6.61 -24.16 32.95
CA LYS A 322 7.13 -24.83 34.17
C LYS A 322 6.08 -25.22 35.22
N HIS A 323 4.80 -25.16 34.90
CA HIS A 323 3.70 -25.68 35.71
C HIS A 323 3.18 -26.98 35.07
N TYR A 324 2.76 -27.89 35.94
CA TYR A 324 2.27 -29.21 35.55
C TYR A 324 0.77 -29.32 35.80
N TYR A 325 0.05 -29.72 34.75
CA TYR A 325 -1.40 -29.87 34.78
C TYR A 325 -1.75 -31.34 34.51
N SER A 326 -2.52 -31.94 35.41
CA SER A 326 -2.94 -33.34 35.28
C SER A 326 -4.00 -33.50 34.21
N VAL A 327 -3.93 -34.62 33.50
CA VAL A 327 -4.88 -34.97 32.42
C VAL A 327 -5.30 -36.44 32.58
N PRO A 328 -6.44 -36.86 31.99
CA PRO A 328 -6.88 -38.26 32.03
C PRO A 328 -5.80 -39.20 31.49
N CYS A 329 -5.60 -40.33 32.18
CA CYS A 329 -4.58 -41.33 31.82
C CYS A 329 -4.73 -41.93 30.41
N SER A 330 -5.94 -41.91 29.85
CA SER A 330 -6.24 -42.34 28.48
C SER A 330 -5.54 -41.51 27.42
N LEU A 331 -5.05 -40.31 27.76
CA LEU A 331 -4.40 -39.37 26.83
C LEU A 331 -2.86 -39.48 26.85
N LEU A 332 -2.30 -40.47 27.54
CA LEU A 332 -0.86 -40.69 27.63
C LEU A 332 -0.17 -40.65 26.26
N GLY A 333 0.87 -39.81 26.17
CA GLY A 333 1.67 -39.65 24.95
C GLY A 333 0.99 -38.89 23.80
N GLN A 334 -0.28 -38.52 23.96
CA GLN A 334 -1.01 -37.73 22.96
C GLN A 334 -0.59 -36.25 22.99
N GLN A 335 -0.86 -35.57 21.89
CA GLN A 335 -0.66 -34.13 21.74
C GLN A 335 -2.00 -33.43 22.01
N LEU A 336 -2.01 -32.51 22.97
CA LEU A 336 -3.16 -31.68 23.32
C LEU A 336 -2.96 -30.24 22.92
N GLU A 337 -4.05 -29.48 22.84
CA GLU A 337 -4.02 -28.03 22.72
C GLU A 337 -4.27 -27.41 24.11
N ALA A 338 -3.31 -26.61 24.57
CA ALA A 338 -3.44 -25.80 25.75
C ALA A 338 -3.87 -24.40 25.41
N TRP A 339 -5.03 -23.98 25.90
CA TRP A 339 -5.57 -22.65 25.75
C TRP A 339 -5.36 -21.87 27.03
N ILE A 340 -4.52 -20.84 26.98
CA ILE A 340 -4.08 -20.05 28.11
C ILE A 340 -4.69 -18.65 27.99
N SER A 341 -5.59 -18.31 28.91
CA SER A 341 -6.27 -17.00 28.93
C SER A 341 -6.15 -16.41 30.37
N GLY A 342 -5.28 -15.41 30.52
CA GLY A 342 -4.96 -14.88 31.84
C GLY A 342 -4.44 -15.97 32.79
N GLU A 343 -5.14 -16.20 33.88
CA GLU A 343 -4.79 -17.24 34.90
C GLU A 343 -5.43 -18.62 34.62
N LEU A 344 -6.25 -18.72 33.57
CA LEU A 344 -6.98 -19.95 33.23
C LEU A 344 -6.27 -20.73 32.14
N VAL A 345 -6.05 -22.02 32.39
CA VAL A 345 -5.54 -22.97 31.40
C VAL A 345 -6.62 -24.03 31.18
N ARG A 346 -6.98 -24.21 29.87
CA ARG A 346 -7.89 -25.28 29.44
C ARG A 346 -7.16 -26.19 28.48
N LEU A 347 -7.39 -27.47 28.58
CA LEU A 347 -6.75 -28.48 27.72
C LEU A 347 -7.80 -29.15 26.84
N PHE A 348 -7.49 -29.20 25.53
CA PHE A 348 -8.37 -29.78 24.55
C PHE A 348 -7.69 -30.94 23.82
N ASN A 349 -8.47 -31.98 23.53
CA ASN A 349 -8.08 -33.05 22.63
C ASN A 349 -9.08 -33.11 21.47
N GLN A 350 -8.60 -32.90 20.24
CA GLN A 350 -9.44 -32.90 19.04
C GLN A 350 -10.70 -32.02 19.17
N GLY A 351 -10.56 -30.82 19.76
CA GLY A 351 -11.65 -29.86 19.95
C GLY A 351 -12.56 -30.13 21.17
N GLN A 352 -12.33 -31.21 21.92
CA GLN A 352 -13.07 -31.51 23.14
C GLN A 352 -12.26 -31.15 24.38
N GLU A 353 -12.85 -30.39 25.32
CA GLU A 353 -12.19 -30.02 26.58
C GLU A 353 -12.02 -31.25 27.47
N VAL A 354 -10.81 -31.45 27.98
CA VAL A 354 -10.42 -32.63 28.73
C VAL A 354 -9.90 -32.32 30.16
N ALA A 355 -9.51 -31.04 30.40
CA ALA A 355 -9.12 -30.52 31.70
C ALA A 355 -9.10 -28.99 31.73
#